data_e3fdbad5411097452e71ee46563a3678
#
_entry.id   e3fdbad5411097452e71ee46563a3678
#
_cell.length_a   1.000
_cell.length_b   1.000
_cell.length_c   1.000
_cell.angle_alpha   90.00
_cell.angle_beta   90.00
_cell.angle_gamma   90.00
#
_symmetry.space_group_name_H-M   'P 1'
#
loop_
_entity.id
_entity.type
_entity.pdbx_description
1 polymer ?
#
loop_
_entity_poly.entity_id
_entity_poly.type
_entity_poly.pdbx_seq_one_letter_code
_entity_poly.pdbx_strand_id
1 'polypeptide(L)'
;MSQYSAGAAFRKAMQEESPLQVVGAINANHALLAKRAGFKAIYLSGGGVAAGSLGLPDLGISNLDDVLTDVRRITDVCDLPLLVDVDTGFGSSAFNVARTVKSMIKFGAAAMHIEDQVGAKRCGHRPNKAIVTQQEMVDRIKAAVDART
;
A
#
# COMPACT_ATOMS: atom_id res chain seq x y z
N MET A 1 16.71 12.54 -9.35
CA MET A 1 15.92 11.31 -9.61
C MET A 1 16.71 10.14 -9.05
N SER A 2 16.09 9.29 -8.24
CA SER A 2 16.74 8.09 -7.70
C SER A 2 17.25 7.21 -8.85
N GLN A 3 18.48 6.73 -8.74
CA GLN A 3 19.11 5.81 -9.68
C GLN A 3 18.46 4.41 -9.68
N TYR A 4 17.52 4.17 -8.77
CA TYR A 4 16.85 2.89 -8.53
C TYR A 4 15.35 3.03 -8.69
N SER A 5 14.68 1.94 -9.11
CA SER A 5 13.22 1.86 -9.04
C SER A 5 12.75 1.97 -7.58
N ALA A 6 11.50 2.40 -7.36
CA ALA A 6 10.96 2.53 -6.00
C ALA A 6 11.06 1.20 -5.21
N GLY A 7 10.76 0.07 -5.87
CA GLY A 7 10.89 -1.25 -5.25
C GLY A 7 12.35 -1.63 -4.91
N ALA A 8 13.32 -1.23 -5.73
CA ALA A 8 14.74 -1.44 -5.42
C ALA A 8 15.18 -0.59 -4.23
N ALA A 9 14.68 0.65 -4.10
CA ALA A 9 14.94 1.50 -2.94
C ALA A 9 14.38 0.88 -1.64
N PHE A 10 13.19 0.27 -1.69
CA PHE A 10 12.63 -0.43 -0.53
C PHE A 10 13.50 -1.64 -0.11
N ARG A 11 13.94 -2.47 -1.07
CA ARG A 11 14.85 -3.59 -0.79
C ARG A 11 16.17 -3.14 -0.20
N LYS A 12 16.71 -2.02 -0.69
CA LYS A 12 17.93 -1.42 -0.15
C LYS A 12 17.71 -0.99 1.30
N ALA A 13 16.61 -0.32 1.62
CA ALA A 13 16.27 0.06 2.99
C ALA A 13 16.21 -1.16 3.94
N MET A 14 15.63 -2.29 3.49
CA MET A 14 15.59 -3.55 4.25
C MET A 14 16.98 -4.15 4.51
N GLN A 15 17.97 -3.89 3.65
CA GLN A 15 19.34 -4.35 3.83
C GLN A 15 20.14 -3.43 4.78
N GLU A 16 19.85 -2.15 4.76
CA GLU A 16 20.54 -1.13 5.55
C GLU A 16 20.04 -1.07 7.01
N GLU A 17 18.81 -1.47 7.27
CA GLU A 17 18.19 -1.45 8.60
C GLU A 17 17.46 -2.76 8.87
N SER A 18 17.85 -3.46 9.95
CA SER A 18 17.24 -4.75 10.34
C SER A 18 16.98 -4.80 11.84
N PRO A 19 15.70 -4.86 12.28
CA PRO A 19 14.50 -4.79 11.44
C PRO A 19 14.27 -3.38 10.89
N LEU A 20 13.79 -3.29 9.64
CA LEU A 20 13.42 -2.02 9.05
C LEU A 20 12.18 -1.45 9.74
N GLN A 21 12.29 -0.24 10.25
CA GLN A 21 11.16 0.49 10.82
C GLN A 21 10.43 1.26 9.71
N VAL A 22 9.20 0.85 9.41
CA VAL A 22 8.34 1.48 8.40
C VAL A 22 7.26 2.27 9.12
N VAL A 23 7.41 3.59 9.17
CA VAL A 23 6.50 4.46 9.93
C VAL A 23 5.28 4.87 9.09
N GLY A 24 4.11 4.93 9.74
CA GLY A 24 2.87 5.36 9.11
C GLY A 24 2.89 6.85 8.71
N ALA A 25 2.50 7.14 7.47
CA ALA A 25 2.38 8.49 6.93
C ALA A 25 1.13 8.57 6.06
N ILE A 26 0.05 9.17 6.58
CA ILE A 26 -1.25 9.24 5.90
C ILE A 26 -1.42 10.51 5.04
N ASN A 27 -0.42 11.36 4.96
CA ASN A 27 -0.41 12.53 4.08
C ASN A 27 1.02 12.99 3.79
N ALA A 28 1.17 13.91 2.86
CA ALA A 28 2.45 14.45 2.41
C ALA A 28 3.28 15.07 3.54
N ASN A 29 2.65 15.81 4.47
CA ASN A 29 3.37 16.41 5.59
C ASN A 29 3.95 15.35 6.55
N HIS A 30 3.19 14.30 6.86
CA HIS A 30 3.69 13.18 7.68
C HIS A 30 4.89 12.48 7.01
N ALA A 31 4.85 12.31 5.67
CA ALA A 31 5.96 11.74 4.92
C ALA A 31 7.23 12.58 5.03
N LEU A 32 7.11 13.91 4.93
CA LEU A 32 8.23 14.84 5.11
C LEU A 32 8.79 14.82 6.56
N LEU A 33 7.91 14.73 7.56
CA LEU A 33 8.31 14.61 8.96
C LEU A 33 9.04 13.28 9.21
N ALA A 34 8.54 12.16 8.67
CA ALA A 34 9.19 10.87 8.75
C ALA A 34 10.61 10.90 8.14
N LYS A 35 10.75 11.52 6.96
CA LYS A 35 12.06 11.71 6.32
C LYS A 35 13.01 12.53 7.20
N ARG A 36 12.54 13.65 7.77
CA ARG A 36 13.33 14.49 8.67
C ARG A 36 13.73 13.77 9.95
N ALA A 37 12.88 12.86 10.46
CA ALA A 37 13.17 12.03 11.62
C ALA A 37 14.17 10.89 11.33
N GLY A 38 14.57 10.69 10.06
CA GLY A 38 15.59 9.71 9.67
C GLY A 38 15.07 8.33 9.32
N PHE A 39 13.75 8.13 9.22
CA PHE A 39 13.19 6.86 8.75
C PHE A 39 13.62 6.55 7.33
N LYS A 40 13.76 5.24 7.02
CA LYS A 40 14.23 4.76 5.72
C LYS A 40 13.09 4.33 4.79
N ALA A 41 11.91 4.13 5.33
CA ALA A 41 10.69 3.77 4.59
C ALA A 41 9.44 4.29 5.32
N ILE A 42 8.36 4.44 4.57
CA ILE A 42 7.07 4.92 5.08
C ILE A 42 5.93 4.00 4.63
N TYR A 43 4.83 4.04 5.36
CA TYR A 43 3.65 3.20 5.13
C TYR A 43 2.39 4.05 4.99
N LEU A 44 1.63 3.85 3.92
CA LEU A 44 0.29 4.39 3.76
C LEU A 44 -0.75 3.32 4.09
N SER A 45 -1.38 3.48 5.26
CA SER A 45 -2.44 2.60 5.72
C SER A 45 -3.75 2.87 4.99
N GLY A 46 -4.45 1.83 4.52
CA GLY A 46 -5.81 1.94 3.99
C GLY A 46 -6.80 2.48 5.01
N GLY A 47 -6.74 1.99 6.26
CA GLY A 47 -7.51 2.53 7.37
C GLY A 47 -7.17 3.99 7.70
N GLY A 48 -5.89 4.38 7.51
CA GLY A 48 -5.44 5.76 7.64
C GLY A 48 -6.04 6.68 6.57
N VAL A 49 -6.11 6.22 5.32
CA VAL A 49 -6.79 6.96 4.23
C VAL A 49 -8.30 7.06 4.50
N ALA A 50 -8.95 5.96 4.86
CA ALA A 50 -10.36 5.96 5.17
C ALA A 50 -10.70 6.98 6.27
N ALA A 51 -9.99 6.95 7.39
CA ALA A 51 -10.23 7.84 8.51
C ALA A 51 -9.76 9.28 8.26
N GLY A 52 -8.53 9.45 7.75
CA GLY A 52 -7.87 10.75 7.67
C GLY A 52 -8.27 11.58 6.45
N SER A 53 -8.47 10.93 5.29
CA SER A 53 -8.81 11.63 4.04
C SER A 53 -10.31 11.65 3.77
N LEU A 54 -11.05 10.61 4.18
CA LEU A 54 -12.48 10.45 3.86
C LEU A 54 -13.39 10.61 5.07
N GLY A 55 -12.88 10.51 6.30
CA GLY A 55 -13.72 10.50 7.52
C GLY A 55 -14.60 9.25 7.64
N LEU A 56 -14.14 8.14 7.06
CA LEU A 56 -14.89 6.87 7.00
C LEU A 56 -14.22 5.78 7.84
N PRO A 57 -14.98 4.77 8.33
CA PRO A 57 -14.39 3.61 8.98
C PRO A 57 -13.68 2.70 7.96
N ASP A 58 -12.69 1.93 8.47
CA ASP A 58 -11.96 0.92 7.69
C ASP A 58 -12.81 -0.35 7.47
N LEU A 59 -13.69 -0.30 6.48
CA LEU A 59 -14.65 -1.34 6.12
C LEU A 59 -14.68 -1.62 4.61
N GLY A 60 -13.61 -1.32 3.87
CA GLY A 60 -13.56 -1.51 2.42
C GLY A 60 -14.45 -0.52 1.65
N ILE A 61 -14.73 0.65 2.21
CA ILE A 61 -15.53 1.69 1.57
C ILE A 61 -14.66 2.52 0.60
N SER A 62 -13.39 2.75 0.95
CA SER A 62 -12.43 3.42 0.09
C SER A 62 -12.15 2.61 -1.18
N ASN A 63 -11.93 3.29 -2.27
CA ASN A 63 -11.61 2.69 -3.56
C ASN A 63 -10.16 2.99 -3.98
N LEU A 64 -9.74 2.42 -5.14
CA LEU A 64 -8.39 2.60 -5.65
C LEU A 64 -8.00 4.07 -5.82
N ASP A 65 -8.90 4.91 -6.34
CA ASP A 65 -8.58 6.31 -6.63
C ASP A 65 -8.45 7.16 -5.36
N ASP A 66 -9.17 6.80 -4.30
CA ASP A 66 -9.02 7.43 -2.98
C ASP A 66 -7.58 7.23 -2.47
N VAL A 67 -7.10 5.99 -2.48
CA VAL A 67 -5.74 5.67 -2.03
C VAL A 67 -4.68 6.25 -2.96
N LEU A 68 -4.86 6.15 -4.29
CA LEU A 68 -3.94 6.74 -5.28
C LEU A 68 -3.79 8.25 -5.13
N THR A 69 -4.82 8.93 -4.68
CA THR A 69 -4.76 10.37 -4.43
C THR A 69 -3.71 10.69 -3.37
N ASP A 70 -3.69 9.97 -2.26
CA ASP A 70 -2.69 10.17 -1.22
C ASP A 70 -1.31 9.61 -1.60
N VAL A 71 -1.24 8.49 -2.32
CA VAL A 71 0.02 7.98 -2.90
C VAL A 71 0.70 9.07 -3.73
N ARG A 72 -0.02 9.68 -4.68
CA ARG A 72 0.51 10.76 -5.53
C ARG A 72 1.02 11.95 -4.72
N ARG A 73 0.26 12.42 -3.75
CA ARG A 73 0.63 13.55 -2.88
C ARG A 73 1.89 13.26 -2.08
N ILE A 74 2.05 12.03 -1.61
CA ILE A 74 3.22 11.60 -0.82
C ILE A 74 4.45 11.48 -1.72
N THR A 75 4.34 10.73 -2.83
CA THR A 75 5.47 10.46 -3.72
C THR A 75 5.96 11.68 -4.50
N ASP A 76 5.09 12.69 -4.67
CA ASP A 76 5.46 13.97 -5.29
C ASP A 76 6.47 14.77 -4.44
N VAL A 77 6.37 14.68 -3.12
CA VAL A 77 7.18 15.48 -2.19
C VAL A 77 8.22 14.70 -1.40
N CYS A 78 8.11 13.38 -1.35
CA CYS A 78 8.96 12.52 -0.53
C CYS A 78 9.52 11.35 -1.35
N ASP A 79 10.83 11.17 -1.31
CA ASP A 79 11.57 10.13 -2.02
C ASP A 79 11.81 8.85 -1.19
N LEU A 80 11.31 8.80 0.05
CA LEU A 80 11.33 7.57 0.83
C LEU A 80 10.49 6.48 0.16
N PRO A 81 10.97 5.23 0.13
CA PRO A 81 10.19 4.14 -0.44
C PRO A 81 8.89 3.94 0.34
N LEU A 82 7.78 3.94 -0.39
CA LEU A 82 6.42 3.88 0.16
C LEU A 82 5.85 2.46 0.05
N LEU A 83 5.52 1.85 1.19
CA LEU A 83 4.68 0.65 1.29
C LEU A 83 3.21 1.08 1.36
N VAL A 84 2.35 0.51 0.52
CA VAL A 84 0.93 0.86 0.45
C VAL A 84 0.05 -0.33 0.81
N ASP A 85 -0.93 -0.08 1.66
CA ASP A 85 -2.05 -0.99 1.91
C ASP A 85 -3.03 -0.90 0.74
N VAL A 86 -3.24 -2.02 0.05
CA VAL A 86 -4.17 -2.09 -1.07
C VAL A 86 -5.42 -2.92 -0.74
N ASP A 87 -5.76 -3.03 0.55
CA ASP A 87 -6.90 -3.80 1.02
C ASP A 87 -6.91 -5.21 0.38
N THR A 88 -8.02 -5.62 -0.20
CA THR A 88 -8.16 -6.90 -0.92
C THR A 88 -7.85 -6.78 -2.43
N GLY A 89 -7.26 -5.66 -2.88
CA GLY A 89 -6.90 -5.39 -4.28
C GLY A 89 -7.87 -4.46 -5.02
N PHE A 90 -8.82 -3.82 -4.31
CA PHE A 90 -9.84 -2.93 -4.87
C PHE A 90 -10.69 -3.57 -5.98
N GLY A 91 -11.10 -4.81 -5.73
CA GLY A 91 -11.95 -5.62 -6.59
C GLY A 91 -11.54 -7.09 -6.57
N SER A 92 -12.52 -7.99 -6.74
CA SER A 92 -12.32 -9.44 -6.54
C SER A 92 -11.65 -10.15 -7.71
N SER A 93 -11.61 -9.54 -8.90
CA SER A 93 -11.03 -10.19 -10.08
C SER A 93 -9.53 -9.95 -10.21
N ALA A 94 -8.83 -10.91 -10.85
CA ALA A 94 -7.42 -10.77 -11.22
C ALA A 94 -7.14 -9.49 -12.02
N PHE A 95 -8.08 -9.05 -12.85
CA PHE A 95 -7.97 -7.81 -13.62
C PHE A 95 -7.96 -6.56 -12.74
N ASN A 96 -8.76 -6.54 -11.67
CA ASN A 96 -8.75 -5.43 -10.71
C ASN A 96 -7.45 -5.40 -9.93
N VAL A 97 -6.95 -6.53 -9.47
CA VAL A 97 -5.65 -6.62 -8.79
C VAL A 97 -4.53 -6.15 -9.72
N ALA A 98 -4.51 -6.61 -10.97
CA ALA A 98 -3.52 -6.18 -11.96
C ALA A 98 -3.59 -4.66 -12.22
N ARG A 99 -4.80 -4.09 -12.35
CA ARG A 99 -5.00 -2.64 -12.48
C ARG A 99 -4.44 -1.89 -11.27
N THR A 100 -4.73 -2.37 -10.08
CA THR A 100 -4.24 -1.79 -8.83
C THR A 100 -2.72 -1.74 -8.80
N VAL A 101 -2.06 -2.87 -9.06
CA VAL A 101 -0.59 -2.96 -9.05
C VAL A 101 0.04 -2.02 -10.08
N LYS A 102 -0.45 -2.02 -11.32
CA LYS A 102 0.04 -1.12 -12.38
C LYS A 102 -0.12 0.35 -12.00
N SER A 103 -1.26 0.71 -11.40
CA SER A 103 -1.50 2.08 -10.95
C SER A 103 -0.58 2.48 -9.81
N MET A 104 -0.37 1.61 -8.82
CA MET A 104 0.55 1.85 -7.71
C MET A 104 1.99 2.03 -8.19
N ILE A 105 2.47 1.18 -9.09
CA ILE A 105 3.80 1.31 -9.71
C ILE A 105 3.92 2.64 -10.45
N LYS A 106 2.93 2.98 -11.27
CA LYS A 106 2.91 4.24 -12.04
C LYS A 106 3.04 5.46 -11.15
N PHE A 107 2.46 5.42 -9.96
CA PHE A 107 2.50 6.53 -9.01
C PHE A 107 3.56 6.40 -7.92
N GLY A 108 4.54 5.50 -8.11
CA GLY A 108 5.76 5.46 -7.32
C GLY A 108 5.69 4.67 -6.02
N ALA A 109 4.64 3.88 -5.79
CA ALA A 109 4.64 2.92 -4.69
C ALA A 109 5.80 1.93 -4.84
N ALA A 110 6.51 1.68 -3.74
CA ALA A 110 7.69 0.81 -3.71
C ALA A 110 7.34 -0.64 -3.35
N ALA A 111 6.32 -0.81 -2.53
CA ALA A 111 5.83 -2.11 -2.08
C ALA A 111 4.33 -2.02 -1.78
N MET A 112 3.68 -3.16 -1.76
CA MET A 112 2.26 -3.29 -1.42
C MET A 112 2.05 -4.51 -0.53
N HIS A 113 1.06 -4.46 0.35
CA HIS A 113 0.49 -5.67 0.92
C HIS A 113 -1.00 -5.77 0.53
N ILE A 114 -1.45 -7.01 0.32
CA ILE A 114 -2.81 -7.34 -0.07
C ILE A 114 -3.37 -8.35 0.93
N GLU A 115 -4.60 -8.15 1.36
CA GLU A 115 -5.25 -8.99 2.35
C GLU A 115 -5.97 -10.20 1.72
N ASP A 116 -6.04 -11.28 2.48
CA ASP A 116 -6.78 -12.51 2.14
C ASP A 116 -8.26 -12.45 2.58
N GLN A 117 -8.76 -11.28 2.97
CA GLN A 117 -10.16 -11.12 3.35
C GLN A 117 -11.11 -11.16 2.14
N VAL A 118 -12.38 -11.48 2.40
CA VAL A 118 -13.46 -11.27 1.42
C VAL A 118 -13.64 -9.77 1.12
N GLY A 119 -14.34 -9.42 0.03
CA GLY A 119 -14.50 -8.03 -0.39
C GLY A 119 -15.17 -7.13 0.65
N ALA A 120 -16.09 -7.67 1.47
CA ALA A 120 -16.66 -6.98 2.63
C ALA A 120 -15.71 -7.06 3.84
N LYS A 121 -14.49 -6.54 3.67
CA LYS A 121 -13.42 -6.61 4.66
C LYS A 121 -13.71 -5.78 5.93
N ARG A 122 -12.94 -6.05 6.96
CA ARG A 122 -12.84 -5.25 8.19
C ARG A 122 -11.39 -4.89 8.44
N CYS A 123 -11.16 -3.91 9.31
CA CYS A 123 -9.81 -3.62 9.82
C CYS A 123 -9.14 -4.91 10.33
N GLY A 124 -7.90 -5.16 9.93
CA GLY A 124 -7.12 -6.36 10.27
C GLY A 124 -6.99 -6.62 11.77
N HIS A 125 -7.10 -5.59 12.61
CA HIS A 125 -7.06 -5.69 14.06
C HIS A 125 -8.40 -6.11 14.70
N ARG A 126 -9.49 -6.18 13.93
CA ARG A 126 -10.80 -6.57 14.43
C ARG A 126 -11.03 -8.08 14.33
N PRO A 127 -11.79 -8.65 15.29
CA PRO A 127 -12.16 -10.07 15.23
C PRO A 127 -13.20 -10.36 14.14
N ASN A 128 -13.45 -11.65 13.90
CA ASN A 128 -14.50 -12.17 13.01
C ASN A 128 -14.34 -11.74 11.54
N LYS A 129 -13.11 -11.76 11.05
CA LYS A 129 -12.83 -11.58 9.62
C LYS A 129 -13.22 -12.86 8.84
N ALA A 130 -13.84 -12.69 7.69
CA ALA A 130 -14.01 -13.77 6.72
C ALA A 130 -12.87 -13.69 5.70
N ILE A 131 -12.21 -14.83 5.48
CA ILE A 131 -11.10 -14.94 4.53
C ILE A 131 -11.53 -15.73 3.30
N VAL A 132 -10.86 -15.50 2.18
CA VAL A 132 -11.04 -16.25 0.94
C VAL A 132 -10.33 -17.60 1.02
N THR A 133 -10.56 -18.47 0.02
CA THR A 133 -9.84 -19.73 -0.07
C THR A 133 -8.35 -19.50 -0.35
N GLN A 134 -7.52 -20.46 0.02
CA GLN A 134 -6.10 -20.42 -0.31
C GLN A 134 -5.86 -20.23 -1.81
N GLN A 135 -6.63 -20.92 -2.64
CA GLN A 135 -6.49 -20.80 -4.10
C GLN A 135 -6.81 -19.39 -4.58
N GLU A 136 -7.87 -18.77 -4.07
CA GLU A 136 -8.21 -17.39 -4.44
C GLU A 136 -7.11 -16.40 -4.03
N MET A 137 -6.51 -16.58 -2.84
CA MET A 137 -5.40 -15.72 -2.44
C MET A 137 -4.15 -15.95 -3.30
N VAL A 138 -3.84 -17.20 -3.66
CA VAL A 138 -2.76 -17.52 -4.61
C VAL A 138 -3.00 -16.81 -5.94
N ASP A 139 -4.23 -16.81 -6.45
CA ASP A 139 -4.58 -16.16 -7.71
C ASP A 139 -4.46 -14.63 -7.62
N ARG A 140 -4.84 -14.02 -6.48
CA ARG A 140 -4.59 -12.58 -6.22
C ARG A 140 -3.10 -12.26 -6.28
N ILE A 141 -2.27 -13.04 -5.59
CA ILE A 141 -0.81 -12.82 -5.57
C ILE A 141 -0.21 -13.03 -6.95
N LYS A 142 -0.62 -14.07 -7.71
CA LYS A 142 -0.16 -14.28 -9.09
C LYS A 142 -0.51 -13.11 -9.99
N ALA A 143 -1.76 -12.64 -9.94
CA ALA A 143 -2.19 -11.47 -10.71
C ALA A 143 -1.37 -10.22 -10.35
N ALA A 144 -1.06 -10.02 -9.07
CA ALA A 144 -0.22 -8.93 -8.61
C ALA A 144 1.22 -9.05 -9.12
N VAL A 145 1.80 -10.25 -9.07
CA VAL A 145 3.17 -10.52 -9.54
C VAL A 145 3.30 -10.35 -11.05
N ASP A 146 2.34 -10.89 -11.81
CA ASP A 146 2.32 -10.82 -13.28
C ASP A 146 2.10 -9.37 -13.80
N ALA A 147 1.47 -8.53 -12.97
CA ALA A 147 1.24 -7.13 -13.32
C ALA A 147 2.46 -6.22 -13.07
N ARG A 148 3.53 -6.70 -12.46
CA ARG A 148 4.77 -5.93 -12.26
C ARG A 148 5.46 -5.70 -13.61
N THR A 149 5.96 -4.51 -13.79
CA THR A 149 6.72 -4.11 -14.98
C THR A 149 8.11 -3.62 -14.59
#